data_d5f4e1817e74c3be2baeb54aac1c17ef
#
_entry.id   d5f4e1817e74c3be2baeb54aac1c17ef
#
_cell.length_a   1.000
_cell.length_b   1.000
_cell.length_c   1.000
_cell.angle_alpha   90.00
_cell.angle_beta   90.00
_cell.angle_gamma   90.00
#
_symmetry.space_group_name_H-M   'P 1'
#
loop_
_entity.id
_entity.type
_entity.pdbx_description
1 polymer ?
#
loop_
_entity_poly.entity_id
_entity_poly.type
_entity_poly.pdbx_seq_one_letter_code
_entity_poly.pdbx_strand_id
1 'polypeptide(L)'
;MAERKSKKPPLPKGARRRRKPTGTSIGLAAGELQAAAPSGVVAELHQAIEQDDGKVLSTYREPYGGHWVALAALPIELVEPTPYQRNISDTHVRKLEGVIGKIGRFLDPIIAVRIVKPDHVAKYWTPNGNHRLSAMRTLGAKSIIALVVPESAAAYQILALNTEKAHNLREKALEVIRMYRELARLDGATEDTYALEFEEPALITLGLCYEERPRFSGGAYHPLLKRVDEFLQKPLHATLNIRQQRAKTILELDDLIVRQVDALKAKGLTSPYLKSFVVACVNPIRFRPKDAPPLSFDEALDRMTQAAQKFNPDKIKMDDLAKSGGAPDEAE
;
A
#
# COMPACT_ATOMS: atom_id res chain seq x y z
N MET A 1 19.62 -28.46 -54.94
CA MET A 1 19.88 -28.76 -53.51
C MET A 1 19.44 -27.54 -52.69
N ALA A 2 18.30 -27.68 -51.97
CA ALA A 2 17.75 -26.59 -51.20
C ALA A 2 18.08 -26.85 -49.72
N GLU A 3 18.81 -25.94 -49.07
CA GLU A 3 19.18 -26.00 -47.67
C GLU A 3 17.94 -25.87 -46.77
N ARG A 4 17.68 -26.90 -45.99
CA ARG A 4 16.68 -26.88 -44.93
C ARG A 4 17.18 -26.01 -43.76
N LYS A 5 16.63 -24.81 -43.57
CA LYS A 5 16.80 -24.02 -42.35
C LYS A 5 16.18 -24.76 -41.18
N SER A 6 17.00 -25.19 -40.24
CA SER A 6 16.56 -25.81 -38.98
C SER A 6 15.76 -24.84 -38.14
N LYS A 7 14.50 -25.15 -37.86
CA LYS A 7 13.66 -24.42 -36.92
C LYS A 7 14.17 -24.69 -35.49
N LYS A 8 14.54 -23.63 -34.75
CA LYS A 8 14.84 -23.72 -33.31
C LYS A 8 13.62 -24.25 -32.55
N PRO A 9 13.82 -25.12 -31.54
CA PRO A 9 12.75 -25.66 -30.75
C PRO A 9 12.02 -24.55 -29.96
N PRO A 10 10.68 -24.66 -29.73
CA PRO A 10 9.91 -23.69 -28.97
C PRO A 10 10.35 -23.70 -27.50
N LEU A 11 10.50 -22.51 -26.91
CA LEU A 11 10.81 -22.32 -25.50
C LEU A 11 9.66 -22.85 -24.61
N PRO A 12 9.94 -23.43 -23.43
CA PRO A 12 8.92 -23.95 -22.53
C PRO A 12 7.98 -22.83 -22.10
N LYS A 13 6.67 -23.11 -22.14
CA LYS A 13 5.61 -22.21 -21.69
C LYS A 13 5.84 -21.88 -20.21
N GLY A 14 6.14 -20.62 -19.89
CA GLY A 14 6.32 -20.15 -18.52
C GLY A 14 7.66 -19.43 -18.21
N ALA A 15 8.65 -19.47 -19.10
CA ALA A 15 9.89 -18.73 -18.91
C ALA A 15 9.64 -17.22 -19.09
N ARG A 16 9.52 -16.47 -17.97
CA ARG A 16 9.57 -15.00 -17.99
C ARG A 16 10.86 -14.58 -18.69
N ARG A 17 10.75 -13.89 -19.84
CA ARG A 17 11.91 -13.24 -20.48
C ARG A 17 12.56 -12.32 -19.44
N ARG A 18 13.77 -12.65 -19.00
CA ARG A 18 14.61 -11.72 -18.25
C ARG A 18 14.70 -10.44 -19.08
N ARG A 19 14.22 -9.31 -18.55
CA ARG A 19 14.50 -8.00 -19.15
C ARG A 19 16.02 -7.88 -19.24
N LYS A 20 16.52 -7.53 -20.43
CA LYS A 20 17.93 -7.14 -20.58
C LYS A 20 18.16 -5.94 -19.66
N PRO A 21 19.28 -5.88 -18.91
CA PRO A 21 19.65 -4.68 -18.20
C PRO A 21 19.67 -3.53 -19.20
N THR A 22 18.95 -2.47 -18.91
CA THR A 22 18.99 -1.25 -19.70
C THR A 22 20.31 -0.55 -19.44
N GLY A 23 21.17 -0.54 -20.43
CA GLY A 23 22.27 0.42 -20.63
C GLY A 23 23.30 0.57 -19.53
N THR A 24 23.79 1.74 -19.33
CA THR A 24 24.84 2.19 -18.43
C THR A 24 24.56 1.87 -16.95
N SER A 25 25.57 1.41 -16.20
CA SER A 25 25.50 1.31 -14.73
C SER A 25 25.17 2.69 -14.13
N ILE A 26 24.29 2.72 -13.16
CA ILE A 26 23.87 3.95 -12.45
C ILE A 26 24.28 3.84 -10.97
N GLY A 27 24.45 5.00 -10.32
CA GLY A 27 24.76 5.09 -8.91
C GLY A 27 26.25 5.10 -8.60
N LEU A 28 26.58 4.90 -7.33
CA LEU A 28 27.93 4.99 -6.78
C LEU A 28 28.59 3.62 -6.73
N ALA A 29 29.90 3.55 -7.03
CA ALA A 29 30.71 2.39 -6.75
C ALA A 29 30.96 2.25 -5.24
N ALA A 30 31.25 1.03 -4.76
CA ALA A 30 31.45 0.76 -3.33
C ALA A 30 32.52 1.66 -2.67
N GLY A 31 33.58 2.01 -3.39
CA GLY A 31 34.64 2.91 -2.89
C GLY A 31 34.24 4.38 -2.81
N GLU A 32 33.11 4.77 -3.40
CA GLU A 32 32.63 6.16 -3.45
C GLU A 32 31.61 6.50 -2.36
N LEU A 33 31.11 5.49 -1.63
CA LEU A 33 30.05 5.67 -0.66
C LEU A 33 30.42 6.58 0.51
N GLN A 34 31.68 6.65 0.86
CA GLN A 34 32.22 7.48 1.96
C GLN A 34 33.25 8.51 1.49
N ALA A 35 33.41 8.72 0.19
CA ALA A 35 34.45 9.59 -0.37
C ALA A 35 34.22 11.09 -0.14
N ALA A 36 32.99 11.50 0.21
CA ALA A 36 32.65 12.88 0.49
C ALA A 36 32.40 13.11 1.98
N ALA A 37 32.68 14.33 2.46
CA ALA A 37 32.26 14.74 3.80
C ALA A 37 30.73 14.86 3.87
N PRO A 38 30.10 14.51 5.01
CA PRO A 38 28.66 14.70 5.22
C PRO A 38 28.24 16.15 5.02
N SER A 39 27.06 16.36 4.43
CA SER A 39 26.46 17.69 4.28
C SER A 39 26.10 18.31 5.66
N GLY A 40 25.83 19.62 5.70
CA GLY A 40 25.40 20.30 6.93
C GLY A 40 24.18 19.67 7.59
N VAL A 41 23.17 19.26 6.79
CA VAL A 41 21.97 18.56 7.25
C VAL A 41 22.30 17.22 7.95
N VAL A 42 23.30 16.50 7.45
CA VAL A 42 23.74 15.24 8.08
C VAL A 42 24.50 15.50 9.37
N ALA A 43 25.32 16.56 9.43
CA ALA A 43 26.01 16.97 10.66
C ALA A 43 25.01 17.39 11.76
N GLU A 44 23.96 18.14 11.39
CA GLU A 44 22.87 18.47 12.30
C GLU A 44 22.12 17.22 12.78
N LEU A 45 21.86 16.26 11.90
CA LEU A 45 21.27 14.98 12.28
C LEU A 45 22.14 14.20 13.27
N HIS A 46 23.48 14.15 13.05
CA HIS A 46 24.41 13.50 13.98
C HIS A 46 24.35 14.15 15.36
N GLN A 47 24.42 15.47 15.41
CA GLN A 47 24.35 16.21 16.66
C GLN A 47 23.00 15.95 17.38
N ALA A 48 21.89 15.90 16.62
CA ALA A 48 20.59 15.64 17.18
C ALA A 48 20.46 14.20 17.72
N ILE A 49 21.02 13.20 17.02
CA ILE A 49 21.05 11.82 17.50
C ILE A 49 21.83 11.70 18.81
N GLU A 50 22.96 12.40 18.93
CA GLU A 50 23.78 12.40 20.16
C GLU A 50 23.10 13.14 21.32
N GLN A 51 22.36 14.23 21.04
CA GLN A 51 21.53 14.92 22.02
C GLN A 51 20.35 14.10 22.52
N ASP A 52 19.87 13.17 21.69
CA ASP A 52 18.80 12.23 22.03
C ASP A 52 19.36 10.92 22.67
N ASP A 53 20.59 10.92 23.23
CA ASP A 53 21.28 9.76 23.82
C ASP A 53 21.49 8.58 22.84
N GLY A 54 21.39 8.83 21.56
CA GLY A 54 21.73 7.87 20.51
C GLY A 54 23.22 7.90 20.13
N LYS A 55 23.63 6.98 19.26
CA LYS A 55 25.01 6.94 18.75
C LYS A 55 25.05 6.67 17.25
N VAL A 56 25.66 7.57 16.48
CA VAL A 56 25.97 7.34 15.08
C VAL A 56 27.14 6.36 14.97
N LEU A 57 26.91 5.25 14.28
CA LEU A 57 27.90 4.18 14.08
C LEU A 57 28.66 4.35 12.77
N SER A 58 27.96 4.78 11.73
CA SER A 58 28.55 5.04 10.40
C SER A 58 27.64 5.99 9.61
N THR A 59 28.21 6.67 8.64
CA THR A 59 27.47 7.49 7.68
C THR A 59 28.01 7.20 6.28
N TYR A 60 27.10 7.01 5.35
CA TYR A 60 27.45 6.69 3.98
C TYR A 60 26.38 7.24 3.02
N ARG A 61 26.75 7.30 1.75
CA ARG A 61 25.79 7.59 0.67
C ARG A 61 25.23 6.27 0.15
N GLU A 62 23.90 6.15 0.10
CA GLU A 62 23.31 4.94 -0.47
C GLU A 62 23.70 4.82 -1.97
N PRO A 63 23.88 3.58 -2.49
CA PRO A 63 24.56 3.40 -3.78
C PRO A 63 23.73 3.80 -4.99
N TYR A 64 22.38 3.91 -4.91
CA TYR A 64 21.53 4.16 -6.07
C TYR A 64 21.43 5.66 -6.40
N GLY A 65 20.93 6.46 -5.46
CA GLY A 65 20.72 7.91 -5.63
C GLY A 65 21.83 8.76 -5.04
N GLY A 66 22.72 8.17 -4.24
CA GLY A 66 23.81 8.87 -3.57
C GLY A 66 23.38 9.73 -2.39
N HIS A 67 22.18 9.50 -1.85
CA HIS A 67 21.66 10.22 -0.68
C HIS A 67 22.36 9.74 0.60
N TRP A 68 22.50 10.66 1.57
CA TRP A 68 23.12 10.32 2.83
C TRP A 68 22.20 9.52 3.74
N VAL A 69 22.77 8.51 4.41
CA VAL A 69 22.10 7.68 5.41
C VAL A 69 23.03 7.52 6.61
N ALA A 70 22.50 7.65 7.82
CA ALA A 70 23.22 7.38 9.06
C ALA A 70 22.80 6.02 9.63
N LEU A 71 23.76 5.10 9.82
CA LEU A 71 23.55 3.92 10.65
C LEU A 71 23.76 4.32 12.11
N ALA A 72 22.71 4.19 12.94
CA ALA A 72 22.75 4.65 14.32
C ALA A 72 22.11 3.63 15.28
N ALA A 73 22.57 3.64 16.54
CA ALA A 73 21.88 3.03 17.67
C ALA A 73 21.00 4.12 18.32
N LEU A 74 19.70 3.90 18.36
CA LEU A 74 18.72 4.84 18.93
C LEU A 74 18.16 4.27 20.23
N PRO A 75 17.93 5.09 21.29
CA PRO A 75 17.15 4.67 22.45
C PRO A 75 15.78 4.19 21.98
N ILE A 76 15.39 2.99 22.39
CA ILE A 76 14.22 2.33 21.83
C ILE A 76 12.90 3.03 22.21
N GLU A 77 12.90 3.69 23.35
CA GLU A 77 11.77 4.49 23.87
C GLU A 77 11.50 5.75 23.05
N LEU A 78 12.51 6.26 22.33
CA LEU A 78 12.37 7.45 21.48
C LEU A 78 11.92 7.12 20.06
N VAL A 79 11.76 5.85 19.72
CA VAL A 79 11.34 5.41 18.38
C VAL A 79 9.90 4.93 18.42
N GLU A 80 9.05 5.40 17.57
CA GLU A 80 7.66 4.96 17.43
C GLU A 80 7.29 4.63 15.97
N PRO A 81 6.25 3.83 15.72
CA PRO A 81 5.72 3.66 14.38
C PRO A 81 5.14 4.98 13.85
N THR A 82 5.13 5.14 12.53
CA THR A 82 4.41 6.26 11.92
C THR A 82 2.91 6.16 12.22
N PRO A 83 2.20 7.28 12.48
CA PRO A 83 0.80 7.28 12.92
C PRO A 83 -0.18 6.65 11.92
N TYR A 84 0.20 6.59 10.65
CA TYR A 84 -0.61 6.09 9.55
C TYR A 84 -0.31 4.63 9.15
N GLN A 85 0.69 3.99 9.81
CA GLN A 85 0.96 2.57 9.59
C GLN A 85 -0.20 1.69 10.09
N ARG A 86 -0.28 0.50 9.50
CA ARG A 86 -1.22 -0.54 9.92
C ARG A 86 -0.95 -1.01 11.35
N ASN A 87 -1.96 -1.63 11.94
CA ASN A 87 -1.84 -2.28 13.23
C ASN A 87 -0.83 -3.45 13.17
N ILE A 88 -0.14 -3.68 14.27
CA ILE A 88 0.83 -4.76 14.40
C ILE A 88 0.08 -6.11 14.45
N SER A 89 0.65 -7.12 13.81
CA SER A 89 0.21 -8.50 13.97
C SER A 89 0.96 -9.17 15.11
N ASP A 90 0.28 -9.48 16.21
CA ASP A 90 0.86 -10.13 17.38
C ASP A 90 1.53 -11.47 17.04
N THR A 91 0.93 -12.24 16.13
CA THR A 91 1.49 -13.51 15.67
C THR A 91 2.84 -13.30 15.00
N HIS A 92 2.97 -12.24 14.19
CA HIS A 92 4.23 -11.93 13.51
C HIS A 92 5.28 -11.42 14.50
N VAL A 93 4.90 -10.59 15.46
CA VAL A 93 5.80 -10.11 16.54
C VAL A 93 6.35 -11.29 17.34
N ARG A 94 5.50 -12.20 17.84
CA ARG A 94 5.94 -13.41 18.58
C ARG A 94 6.90 -14.28 17.76
N LYS A 95 6.65 -14.42 16.46
CA LYS A 95 7.57 -15.15 15.58
C LYS A 95 8.95 -14.48 15.51
N LEU A 96 8.99 -13.15 15.40
CA LEU A 96 10.24 -12.38 15.41
C LEU A 96 10.97 -12.48 16.75
N GLU A 97 10.24 -12.36 17.86
CA GLU A 97 10.78 -12.56 19.22
C GLU A 97 11.46 -13.93 19.35
N GLY A 98 10.78 -14.99 18.91
CA GLY A 98 11.34 -16.34 18.95
C GLY A 98 12.60 -16.49 18.10
N VAL A 99 12.61 -15.89 16.89
CA VAL A 99 13.77 -15.96 15.99
C VAL A 99 14.93 -15.13 16.53
N ILE A 100 14.69 -13.87 16.94
CA ILE A 100 15.74 -12.99 17.50
C ILE A 100 16.32 -13.59 18.78
N GLY A 101 15.46 -14.09 19.69
CA GLY A 101 15.89 -14.74 20.93
C GLY A 101 16.73 -16.00 20.68
N LYS A 102 16.36 -16.82 19.68
CA LYS A 102 17.09 -18.03 19.31
C LYS A 102 18.46 -17.72 18.68
N ILE A 103 18.53 -16.70 17.82
CA ILE A 103 19.77 -16.27 17.17
C ILE A 103 20.67 -15.49 18.15
N GLY A 104 20.08 -14.86 19.16
CA GLY A 104 20.78 -13.99 20.11
C GLY A 104 21.36 -12.71 19.46
N ARG A 105 20.82 -12.31 18.31
CA ARG A 105 21.33 -11.16 17.52
C ARG A 105 20.19 -10.46 16.79
N PHE A 106 20.29 -9.12 16.73
CA PHE A 106 19.46 -8.28 15.88
C PHE A 106 20.26 -7.86 14.65
N LEU A 107 19.96 -8.43 13.48
CA LEU A 107 20.75 -8.28 12.25
C LEU A 107 20.08 -7.46 11.15
N ASP A 108 18.83 -7.04 11.37
CA ASP A 108 18.01 -6.37 10.36
C ASP A 108 17.59 -4.98 10.85
N PRO A 109 18.39 -3.93 10.62
CA PRO A 109 18.09 -2.57 11.08
C PRO A 109 16.72 -2.09 10.64
N ILE A 110 16.06 -1.28 11.47
CA ILE A 110 14.86 -0.56 11.06
C ILE A 110 15.24 0.66 10.22
N ILE A 111 14.29 1.20 9.46
CA ILE A 111 14.47 2.51 8.85
C ILE A 111 13.80 3.53 9.75
N ALA A 112 14.46 4.65 10.02
CA ALA A 112 13.93 5.72 10.86
C ALA A 112 14.11 7.09 10.21
N VAL A 113 13.21 8.02 10.54
CA VAL A 113 13.33 9.44 10.25
C VAL A 113 13.18 10.24 11.54
N ARG A 114 13.97 11.31 11.72
CA ARG A 114 13.82 12.17 12.87
C ARG A 114 12.62 13.09 12.69
N ILE A 115 11.81 13.23 13.74
CA ILE A 115 10.66 14.12 13.79
C ILE A 115 10.94 15.26 14.76
N VAL A 116 10.45 16.46 14.42
CA VAL A 116 10.55 17.63 15.29
C VAL A 116 9.14 18.02 15.68
N LYS A 117 8.65 17.45 16.80
CA LYS A 117 7.37 17.82 17.40
C LYS A 117 7.65 18.25 18.84
N PRO A 118 7.38 19.51 19.23
CA PRO A 118 7.80 20.08 20.53
C PRO A 118 7.31 19.28 21.75
N ASP A 119 6.09 18.72 21.68
CA ASP A 119 5.43 18.08 22.81
C ASP A 119 5.41 16.53 22.70
N HIS A 120 6.24 15.96 21.83
CA HIS A 120 6.26 14.51 21.61
C HIS A 120 7.45 13.85 22.29
N VAL A 121 7.22 12.79 23.07
CA VAL A 121 8.29 12.02 23.72
C VAL A 121 9.15 11.31 22.69
N ALA A 122 8.53 10.67 21.70
CA ALA A 122 9.26 10.04 20.61
C ALA A 122 9.90 11.09 19.68
N LYS A 123 11.13 10.82 19.31
CA LYS A 123 11.95 11.66 18.43
C LYS A 123 12.10 11.10 17.02
N TYR A 124 11.77 9.82 16.83
CA TYR A 124 11.98 9.11 15.58
C TYR A 124 10.73 8.33 15.20
N TRP A 125 10.35 8.41 13.94
CA TRP A 125 9.36 7.52 13.33
C TRP A 125 10.04 6.41 12.56
N THR A 126 9.51 5.17 12.68
CA THR A 126 9.92 4.06 11.82
C THR A 126 8.86 3.75 10.77
N PRO A 127 9.02 4.20 9.52
CA PRO A 127 8.13 3.84 8.42
C PRO A 127 8.28 2.37 8.00
N ASN A 128 9.43 1.75 8.30
CA ASN A 128 9.68 0.33 8.04
C ASN A 128 10.42 -0.30 9.20
N GLY A 129 9.77 -1.26 9.87
CA GLY A 129 10.36 -2.00 10.98
C GLY A 129 9.49 -2.08 12.23
N ASN A 130 8.22 -1.69 12.18
CA ASN A 130 7.32 -1.65 13.34
C ASN A 130 7.24 -3.01 14.08
N HIS A 131 7.11 -4.13 13.39
CA HIS A 131 7.11 -5.46 14.01
C HIS A 131 8.46 -5.78 14.68
N ARG A 132 9.58 -5.34 14.08
CA ARG A 132 10.93 -5.50 14.66
C ARG A 132 11.11 -4.63 15.89
N LEU A 133 10.64 -3.38 15.84
CA LEU A 133 10.63 -2.47 16.99
C LEU A 133 9.84 -3.06 18.15
N SER A 134 8.62 -3.58 17.89
CA SER A 134 7.78 -4.20 18.90
C SER A 134 8.45 -5.44 19.51
N ALA A 135 8.98 -6.34 18.69
CA ALA A 135 9.68 -7.52 19.17
C ALA A 135 10.89 -7.17 20.05
N MET A 136 11.69 -6.16 19.63
CA MET A 136 12.85 -5.72 20.42
C MET A 136 12.44 -5.07 21.75
N ARG A 137 11.32 -4.34 21.81
CA ARG A 137 10.74 -3.82 23.05
C ARG A 137 10.31 -4.94 23.99
N THR A 138 9.60 -5.95 23.49
CA THR A 138 9.18 -7.11 24.29
C THR A 138 10.40 -7.89 24.83
N LEU A 139 11.47 -8.00 24.04
CA LEU A 139 12.72 -8.62 24.47
C LEU A 139 13.55 -7.76 25.45
N GLY A 140 13.09 -6.56 25.80
CA GLY A 140 13.74 -5.69 26.79
C GLY A 140 15.00 -4.97 26.27
N ALA A 141 15.10 -4.77 24.95
CA ALA A 141 16.22 -4.03 24.37
C ALA A 141 16.20 -2.56 24.78
N LYS A 142 17.38 -2.02 25.16
CA LYS A 142 17.56 -0.61 25.53
C LYS A 142 17.71 0.30 24.32
N SER A 143 18.22 -0.24 23.20
CA SER A 143 18.43 0.50 21.97
C SER A 143 18.09 -0.37 20.75
N ILE A 144 17.89 0.28 19.62
CA ILE A 144 17.65 -0.39 18.35
C ILE A 144 18.54 0.19 17.26
N ILE A 145 19.05 -0.67 16.38
CA ILE A 145 19.83 -0.22 15.22
C ILE A 145 18.89 0.22 14.13
N ALA A 146 19.17 1.43 13.61
CA ALA A 146 18.37 2.07 12.57
C ALA A 146 19.23 2.63 11.44
N LEU A 147 18.71 2.58 10.22
CA LEU A 147 19.14 3.42 9.12
C LEU A 147 18.33 4.72 9.19
N VAL A 148 18.96 5.80 9.62
CA VAL A 148 18.30 7.10 9.79
C VAL A 148 18.46 7.91 8.52
N VAL A 149 17.33 8.26 7.90
CA VAL A 149 17.25 9.09 6.70
C VAL A 149 17.08 10.55 7.13
N PRO A 150 17.92 11.49 6.62
CA PRO A 150 17.87 12.89 7.03
C PRO A 150 16.55 13.58 6.67
N GLU A 151 15.96 13.25 5.55
CA GLU A 151 14.75 13.87 5.01
C GLU A 151 13.49 13.27 5.67
N SER A 152 12.80 14.03 6.51
CA SER A 152 11.57 13.58 7.19
C SER A 152 10.45 13.19 6.21
N ALA A 153 10.37 13.86 5.05
CA ALA A 153 9.41 13.54 3.99
C ALA A 153 9.61 12.12 3.41
N ALA A 154 10.82 11.55 3.52
CA ALA A 154 11.10 10.18 3.09
C ALA A 154 10.26 9.13 3.84
N ALA A 155 9.74 9.45 5.05
CA ALA A 155 8.87 8.54 5.79
C ALA A 155 7.66 8.08 4.97
N TYR A 156 7.05 8.97 4.21
CA TYR A 156 5.89 8.66 3.37
C TYR A 156 6.27 7.82 2.16
N GLN A 157 7.40 8.15 1.51
CA GLN A 157 7.91 7.42 0.35
C GLN A 157 8.36 6.00 0.72
N ILE A 158 9.02 5.85 1.87
CA ILE A 158 9.47 4.53 2.36
C ILE A 158 8.27 3.63 2.67
N LEU A 159 7.18 4.20 3.17
CA LEU A 159 5.95 3.44 3.39
C LEU A 159 5.38 2.89 2.07
N ALA A 160 5.35 3.70 1.02
CA ALA A 160 4.93 3.27 -0.31
C ALA A 160 5.83 2.15 -0.89
N LEU A 161 7.11 2.09 -0.50
CA LEU A 161 8.03 1.04 -0.91
C LEU A 161 7.90 -0.26 -0.11
N ASN A 162 7.09 -0.31 0.95
CA ASN A 162 6.85 -1.51 1.76
C ASN A 162 6.02 -2.58 1.01
N THR A 163 6.37 -2.83 -0.25
CA THR A 163 5.69 -3.79 -1.13
C THR A 163 6.03 -5.26 -0.84
N GLU A 164 6.91 -5.54 0.12
CA GLU A 164 7.46 -6.89 0.37
C GLU A 164 6.47 -7.90 0.96
N LYS A 165 5.32 -7.47 1.43
CA LYS A 165 4.24 -8.37 1.87
C LYS A 165 2.99 -8.08 1.06
N ALA A 166 2.36 -9.13 0.54
CA ALA A 166 1.02 -9.03 -0.02
C ALA A 166 0.08 -8.51 1.08
N HIS A 167 -0.10 -7.19 1.12
CA HIS A 167 -1.11 -6.56 1.97
C HIS A 167 -2.46 -6.99 1.43
N ASN A 168 -3.39 -7.37 2.29
CA ASN A 168 -4.74 -7.45 1.82
C ASN A 168 -5.22 -6.03 1.46
N LEU A 169 -6.12 -5.93 0.50
CA LEU A 169 -6.60 -4.67 -0.05
C LEU A 169 -7.09 -3.70 1.05
N ARG A 170 -7.74 -4.24 2.09
CA ARG A 170 -8.27 -3.46 3.22
C ARG A 170 -7.17 -2.77 4.01
N GLU A 171 -6.13 -3.51 4.40
CA GLU A 171 -5.02 -2.93 5.17
C GLU A 171 -4.33 -1.82 4.38
N LYS A 172 -4.10 -2.06 3.10
CA LYS A 172 -3.49 -1.11 2.19
C LYS A 172 -4.33 0.16 2.03
N ALA A 173 -5.63 0.02 1.81
CA ALA A 173 -6.54 1.15 1.68
C ALA A 173 -6.65 1.97 2.97
N LEU A 174 -6.67 1.31 4.15
CA LEU A 174 -6.67 1.99 5.45
C LEU A 174 -5.35 2.72 5.73
N GLU A 175 -4.22 2.18 5.30
CA GLU A 175 -2.92 2.83 5.40
C GLU A 175 -2.88 4.09 4.53
N VAL A 176 -3.33 3.99 3.28
CA VAL A 176 -3.39 5.10 2.33
C VAL A 176 -4.28 6.24 2.86
N ILE A 177 -5.49 5.95 3.36
CA ILE A 177 -6.36 7.04 3.85
C ILE A 177 -5.84 7.73 5.10
N ARG A 178 -5.15 7.02 6.00
CA ARG A 178 -4.48 7.62 7.16
C ARG A 178 -3.35 8.55 6.72
N MET A 179 -2.50 8.09 5.81
CA MET A 179 -1.42 8.90 5.23
C MET A 179 -1.97 10.13 4.50
N TYR A 180 -3.02 9.96 3.71
CA TYR A 180 -3.72 11.05 3.03
C TYR A 180 -4.14 12.17 3.99
N ARG A 181 -4.74 11.82 5.13
CA ARG A 181 -5.17 12.82 6.12
C ARG A 181 -4.02 13.55 6.79
N GLU A 182 -2.92 12.87 7.05
CA GLU A 182 -1.72 13.54 7.59
C GLU A 182 -1.13 14.50 6.57
N LEU A 183 -0.96 14.10 5.32
CA LEU A 183 -0.47 14.95 4.25
C LEU A 183 -1.40 16.15 4.00
N ALA A 184 -2.71 15.98 4.07
CA ALA A 184 -3.69 17.05 3.93
C ALA A 184 -3.59 18.13 5.03
N ARG A 185 -2.96 17.82 6.17
CA ARG A 185 -2.69 18.77 7.26
C ARG A 185 -1.37 19.49 7.11
N LEU A 186 -0.42 18.90 6.37
CA LEU A 186 0.96 19.38 6.30
C LEU A 186 1.15 20.43 5.22
N ASP A 187 0.56 20.23 4.06
CA ASP A 187 0.75 21.13 2.93
C ASP A 187 -0.50 21.28 2.05
N GLY A 188 -0.43 22.21 1.10
CA GLY A 188 -1.47 22.48 0.12
C GLY A 188 -1.27 21.77 -1.22
N ALA A 189 -0.42 20.75 -1.30
CA ALA A 189 -0.13 20.05 -2.53
C ALA A 189 -1.36 19.33 -3.08
N THR A 190 -1.38 19.10 -4.39
CA THR A 190 -2.48 18.43 -5.06
C THR A 190 -2.38 16.90 -4.88
N GLU A 191 -3.49 16.21 -5.02
CA GLU A 191 -3.57 14.76 -4.76
C GLU A 191 -2.66 13.96 -5.71
N ASP A 192 -2.54 14.38 -6.96
CA ASP A 192 -1.67 13.74 -7.97
C ASP A 192 -0.17 13.88 -7.67
N THR A 193 0.22 14.87 -6.87
CA THR A 193 1.60 15.01 -6.37
C THR A 193 2.03 13.80 -5.56
N TYR A 194 1.10 13.17 -4.85
CA TYR A 194 1.32 12.00 -4.00
C TYR A 194 0.90 10.67 -4.67
N ALA A 195 0.89 10.64 -6.00
CA ALA A 195 0.48 9.44 -6.75
C ALA A 195 1.37 8.21 -6.45
N LEU A 196 2.65 8.44 -6.12
CA LEU A 196 3.56 7.36 -5.73
C LEU A 196 3.20 6.78 -4.36
N GLU A 197 2.92 7.65 -3.39
CA GLU A 197 2.61 7.32 -2.01
C GLU A 197 1.24 6.64 -1.87
N PHE A 198 0.28 7.08 -2.65
CA PHE A 198 -1.08 6.53 -2.65
C PHE A 198 -1.24 5.32 -3.58
N GLU A 199 -0.32 5.11 -4.53
CA GLU A 199 -0.28 4.07 -5.54
C GLU A 199 -1.48 4.07 -6.52
N GLU A 200 -2.71 4.08 -6.00
CA GLU A 200 -3.95 4.05 -6.77
C GLU A 200 -5.01 4.95 -6.12
N PRO A 201 -5.70 5.81 -6.90
CA PRO A 201 -6.79 6.65 -6.35
C PRO A 201 -7.90 5.83 -5.69
N ALA A 202 -8.16 4.63 -6.21
CA ALA A 202 -9.15 3.70 -5.67
C ALA A 202 -8.89 3.33 -4.20
N LEU A 203 -7.62 3.28 -3.75
CA LEU A 203 -7.29 2.96 -2.37
C LEU A 203 -7.72 4.05 -1.39
N ILE A 204 -7.70 5.33 -1.80
CA ILE A 204 -8.18 6.45 -0.98
C ILE A 204 -9.69 6.27 -0.73
N THR A 205 -10.45 6.04 -1.80
CA THR A 205 -11.90 5.88 -1.75
C THR A 205 -12.32 4.62 -0.98
N LEU A 206 -11.64 3.49 -1.22
CA LEU A 206 -11.87 2.24 -0.48
C LEU A 206 -11.48 2.37 0.99
N GLY A 207 -10.41 3.11 1.32
CA GLY A 207 -10.03 3.37 2.71
C GLY A 207 -11.15 4.02 3.51
N LEU A 208 -11.82 5.02 2.93
CA LEU A 208 -13.00 5.66 3.52
C LEU A 208 -14.18 4.68 3.66
N CYS A 209 -14.40 3.81 2.68
CA CYS A 209 -15.43 2.77 2.79
C CYS A 209 -15.14 1.80 3.94
N TYR A 210 -13.88 1.37 4.12
CA TYR A 210 -13.49 0.47 5.21
C TYR A 210 -13.51 1.11 6.59
N GLU A 211 -13.27 2.43 6.69
CA GLU A 211 -13.45 3.16 7.96
C GLU A 211 -14.90 3.18 8.40
N GLU A 212 -15.83 3.41 7.45
CA GLU A 212 -17.27 3.45 7.76
C GLU A 212 -17.84 2.04 7.94
N ARG A 213 -17.41 1.07 7.11
CA ARG A 213 -17.86 -0.33 7.17
C ARG A 213 -16.66 -1.28 7.21
N PRO A 214 -16.18 -1.68 8.40
CA PRO A 214 -15.00 -2.54 8.53
C PRO A 214 -15.08 -3.89 7.80
N ARG A 215 -16.29 -4.41 7.54
CA ARG A 215 -16.54 -5.65 6.80
C ARG A 215 -16.98 -5.41 5.34
N PHE A 216 -16.68 -4.24 4.78
CA PHE A 216 -16.96 -3.94 3.40
C PHE A 216 -16.14 -4.82 2.46
N SER A 217 -16.78 -5.44 1.46
CA SER A 217 -16.12 -6.30 0.47
C SER A 217 -15.50 -5.47 -0.66
N GLY A 218 -14.50 -4.66 -0.36
CA GLY A 218 -13.89 -3.75 -1.33
C GLY A 218 -13.25 -4.46 -2.51
N GLY A 219 -12.79 -5.70 -2.34
CA GLY A 219 -12.23 -6.52 -3.42
C GLY A 219 -13.18 -6.71 -4.59
N ALA A 220 -14.49 -6.75 -4.34
CA ALA A 220 -15.51 -6.85 -5.41
C ALA A 220 -15.56 -5.59 -6.28
N TYR A 221 -15.29 -4.41 -5.72
CA TYR A 221 -15.37 -3.11 -6.39
C TYR A 221 -14.03 -2.62 -6.94
N HIS A 222 -12.92 -3.05 -6.35
CA HIS A 222 -11.57 -2.58 -6.71
C HIS A 222 -11.25 -2.68 -8.20
N PRO A 223 -11.57 -3.77 -8.94
CA PRO A 223 -11.30 -3.85 -10.38
C PRO A 223 -12.02 -2.79 -11.23
N LEU A 224 -13.19 -2.34 -10.79
CA LEU A 224 -13.91 -1.23 -11.42
C LEU A 224 -13.26 0.10 -11.05
N LEU A 225 -13.09 0.35 -9.74
CA LEU A 225 -12.58 1.62 -9.22
C LEU A 225 -11.19 1.94 -9.78
N LYS A 226 -10.34 0.96 -9.91
CA LYS A 226 -9.01 1.11 -10.55
C LYS A 226 -9.05 1.65 -11.97
N ARG A 227 -10.20 1.57 -12.64
CA ARG A 227 -10.38 2.02 -14.02
C ARG A 227 -11.13 3.34 -14.16
N VAL A 228 -11.88 3.74 -13.15
CA VAL A 228 -12.75 4.92 -13.20
C VAL A 228 -12.42 5.97 -12.16
N ASP A 229 -11.66 5.60 -11.12
CA ASP A 229 -11.21 6.53 -10.11
C ASP A 229 -9.86 7.11 -10.53
N GLU A 230 -9.72 8.43 -10.45
CA GLU A 230 -8.55 9.17 -10.89
C GLU A 230 -8.05 10.07 -9.76
N PHE A 231 -6.73 10.36 -9.76
CA PHE A 231 -6.18 11.38 -8.88
C PHE A 231 -6.73 12.75 -9.26
N LEU A 232 -7.17 13.50 -8.26
CA LEU A 232 -7.76 14.80 -8.45
C LEU A 232 -6.67 15.89 -8.46
N GLN A 233 -6.69 16.75 -9.48
CA GLN A 233 -5.76 17.88 -9.59
C GLN A 233 -6.21 19.06 -8.71
N LYS A 234 -6.42 18.79 -7.43
CA LYS A 234 -6.83 19.77 -6.42
C LYS A 234 -6.10 19.47 -5.11
N PRO A 235 -5.91 20.50 -4.26
CA PRO A 235 -5.30 20.31 -2.94
C PRO A 235 -6.00 19.23 -2.11
N LEU A 236 -5.23 18.44 -1.36
CA LEU A 236 -5.73 17.30 -0.58
C LEU A 236 -6.89 17.67 0.35
N HIS A 237 -6.82 18.81 1.04
CA HIS A 237 -7.89 19.26 1.93
C HIS A 237 -9.22 19.53 1.18
N ALA A 238 -9.16 19.95 -0.08
CA ALA A 238 -10.34 20.22 -0.91
C ALA A 238 -10.91 18.94 -1.54
N THR A 239 -10.05 17.93 -1.78
CA THR A 239 -10.47 16.67 -2.41
C THR A 239 -11.06 15.68 -1.42
N LEU A 240 -10.80 15.79 -0.12
CA LEU A 240 -11.32 14.88 0.90
C LEU A 240 -12.86 14.78 0.87
N ASN A 241 -13.55 15.90 0.75
CA ASN A 241 -15.02 15.91 0.66
C ASN A 241 -15.53 15.18 -0.60
N ILE A 242 -14.82 15.32 -1.72
CA ILE A 242 -15.15 14.61 -2.96
C ILE A 242 -14.95 13.11 -2.76
N ARG A 243 -13.85 12.70 -2.12
CA ARG A 243 -13.55 11.30 -1.80
C ARG A 243 -14.59 10.69 -0.85
N GLN A 244 -15.02 11.44 0.15
CA GLN A 244 -16.08 11.03 1.06
C GLN A 244 -17.41 10.83 0.33
N GLN A 245 -17.77 11.73 -0.60
CA GLN A 245 -18.96 11.57 -1.41
C GLN A 245 -18.89 10.35 -2.33
N ARG A 246 -17.73 10.10 -2.95
CA ARG A 246 -17.48 8.88 -3.75
C ARG A 246 -17.63 7.61 -2.90
N ALA A 247 -17.05 7.59 -1.71
CA ALA A 247 -17.18 6.46 -0.79
C ALA A 247 -18.65 6.22 -0.39
N LYS A 248 -19.39 7.28 -0.08
CA LYS A 248 -20.82 7.18 0.23
C LYS A 248 -21.62 6.57 -0.93
N THR A 249 -21.40 7.03 -2.16
CA THR A 249 -22.05 6.48 -3.36
C THR A 249 -21.76 4.97 -3.51
N ILE A 250 -20.53 4.54 -3.26
CA ILE A 250 -20.16 3.11 -3.30
C ILE A 250 -20.90 2.32 -2.21
N LEU A 251 -20.98 2.85 -1.00
CA LEU A 251 -21.66 2.17 0.10
C LEU A 251 -23.19 2.08 -0.11
N GLU A 252 -23.79 3.11 -0.70
CA GLU A 252 -25.20 3.08 -1.12
C GLU A 252 -25.45 2.03 -2.21
N LEU A 253 -24.56 1.94 -3.20
CA LEU A 253 -24.58 0.87 -4.20
C LEU A 253 -24.42 -0.50 -3.55
N ASP A 254 -23.51 -0.64 -2.57
CA ASP A 254 -23.29 -1.88 -1.84
C ASP A 254 -24.55 -2.37 -1.13
N ASP A 255 -25.34 -1.48 -0.57
CA ASP A 255 -26.62 -1.82 0.05
C ASP A 255 -27.64 -2.38 -0.96
N LEU A 256 -27.64 -1.89 -2.20
CA LEU A 256 -28.44 -2.48 -3.28
C LEU A 256 -27.93 -3.87 -3.67
N ILE A 257 -26.61 -4.02 -3.80
CA ILE A 257 -25.98 -5.30 -4.14
C ILE A 257 -26.27 -6.36 -3.07
N VAL A 258 -26.17 -6.00 -1.79
CA VAL A 258 -26.46 -6.91 -0.67
C VAL A 258 -27.90 -7.41 -0.74
N ARG A 259 -28.87 -6.56 -1.02
CA ARG A 259 -30.27 -6.99 -1.23
C ARG A 259 -30.41 -8.02 -2.35
N GLN A 260 -29.70 -7.83 -3.46
CA GLN A 260 -29.71 -8.79 -4.58
C GLN A 260 -29.03 -10.12 -4.19
N VAL A 261 -27.95 -10.06 -3.44
CA VAL A 261 -27.26 -11.25 -2.90
C VAL A 261 -28.20 -12.02 -1.96
N ASP A 262 -28.93 -11.34 -1.07
CA ASP A 262 -29.84 -11.99 -0.15
C ASP A 262 -31.04 -12.61 -0.88
N ALA A 263 -31.52 -11.98 -1.96
CA ALA A 263 -32.55 -12.56 -2.81
C ALA A 263 -32.06 -13.83 -3.53
N LEU A 264 -30.80 -13.87 -3.96
CA LEU A 264 -30.19 -15.10 -4.54
C LEU A 264 -30.04 -16.19 -3.49
N LYS A 265 -29.60 -15.87 -2.27
CA LYS A 265 -29.51 -16.81 -1.15
C LYS A 265 -30.88 -17.41 -0.79
N ALA A 266 -31.93 -16.60 -0.76
CA ALA A 266 -33.29 -17.06 -0.50
C ALA A 266 -33.79 -18.09 -1.53
N LYS A 267 -33.20 -18.11 -2.73
CA LYS A 267 -33.46 -19.12 -3.77
C LYS A 267 -32.58 -20.37 -3.68
N GLY A 268 -31.77 -20.49 -2.63
CA GLY A 268 -30.87 -21.61 -2.43
C GLY A 268 -29.55 -21.52 -3.19
N LEU A 269 -29.25 -20.37 -3.81
CA LEU A 269 -27.95 -20.12 -4.42
C LEU A 269 -26.96 -19.72 -3.33
N THR A 270 -26.08 -20.64 -2.92
CA THR A 270 -25.07 -20.41 -1.89
C THR A 270 -23.67 -20.48 -2.49
N SER A 271 -22.93 -19.37 -2.43
CA SER A 271 -21.54 -19.28 -2.84
C SER A 271 -20.86 -18.14 -2.11
N PRO A 272 -19.60 -18.27 -1.66
CA PRO A 272 -18.82 -17.16 -1.11
C PRO A 272 -18.58 -16.05 -2.14
N TYR A 273 -18.79 -16.33 -3.43
CA TYR A 273 -18.56 -15.37 -4.52
C TYR A 273 -19.83 -14.64 -5.00
N LEU A 274 -20.97 -14.81 -4.33
CA LEU A 274 -22.24 -14.20 -4.77
C LEU A 274 -22.16 -12.68 -4.93
N LYS A 275 -21.50 -12.00 -4.01
CA LYS A 275 -21.35 -10.55 -4.06
C LYS A 275 -20.51 -10.12 -5.25
N SER A 276 -19.34 -10.71 -5.43
CA SER A 276 -18.47 -10.46 -6.57
C SER A 276 -19.16 -10.80 -7.90
N PHE A 277 -19.99 -11.85 -7.92
CA PHE A 277 -20.81 -12.20 -9.07
C PHE A 277 -21.84 -11.11 -9.41
N VAL A 278 -22.63 -10.65 -8.44
CA VAL A 278 -23.64 -9.59 -8.68
C VAL A 278 -22.94 -8.30 -9.12
N VAL A 279 -21.85 -7.89 -8.46
CA VAL A 279 -21.04 -6.72 -8.87
C VAL A 279 -20.55 -6.88 -10.32
N ALA A 280 -20.07 -8.06 -10.70
CA ALA A 280 -19.62 -8.32 -12.06
C ALA A 280 -20.77 -8.26 -13.09
N CYS A 281 -21.99 -8.69 -12.74
CA CYS A 281 -23.16 -8.61 -13.62
C CYS A 281 -23.60 -7.18 -13.89
N VAL A 282 -23.50 -6.30 -12.89
CA VAL A 282 -23.92 -4.90 -13.01
C VAL A 282 -22.79 -3.97 -13.47
N ASN A 283 -21.57 -4.46 -13.62
CA ASN A 283 -20.40 -3.68 -13.98
C ASN A 283 -20.45 -3.19 -15.43
N PRO A 284 -20.58 -1.87 -15.69
CA PRO A 284 -20.74 -1.32 -17.04
C PRO A 284 -19.47 -1.44 -17.90
N ILE A 285 -18.31 -1.72 -17.29
CA ILE A 285 -17.04 -1.80 -18.02
C ILE A 285 -16.77 -3.20 -18.55
N ARG A 286 -17.35 -4.24 -17.91
CA ARG A 286 -17.04 -5.64 -18.19
C ARG A 286 -17.18 -6.03 -19.67
N PHE A 287 -18.20 -5.49 -20.35
CA PHE A 287 -18.53 -5.82 -21.74
C PHE A 287 -18.29 -4.65 -22.70
N ARG A 288 -17.57 -3.63 -22.23
CA ARG A 288 -17.31 -2.45 -23.05
C ARG A 288 -16.20 -2.70 -24.05
N PRO A 289 -16.32 -2.25 -25.32
CA PRO A 289 -15.23 -2.31 -26.29
C PRO A 289 -13.98 -1.60 -25.75
N LYS A 290 -12.80 -2.14 -26.10
CA LYS A 290 -11.51 -1.56 -25.64
C LYS A 290 -11.30 -0.12 -26.12
N ASP A 291 -11.85 0.22 -27.28
CA ASP A 291 -11.72 1.54 -27.92
C ASP A 291 -12.82 2.52 -27.49
N ALA A 292 -13.73 2.12 -26.60
CA ALA A 292 -14.76 3.02 -26.08
C ALA A 292 -14.13 4.06 -25.13
N PRO A 293 -14.55 5.34 -25.18
CA PRO A 293 -14.00 6.39 -24.34
C PRO A 293 -14.18 6.03 -22.86
N PRO A 294 -13.22 6.34 -21.95
CA PRO A 294 -13.32 5.99 -20.55
C PRO A 294 -14.61 6.56 -19.92
N LEU A 295 -15.21 5.82 -18.98
CA LEU A 295 -16.29 6.35 -18.16
C LEU A 295 -15.68 7.13 -17.00
N SER A 296 -16.32 8.26 -16.65
CA SER A 296 -16.04 8.92 -15.38
C SER A 296 -16.50 8.06 -14.20
N PHE A 297 -16.02 8.38 -13.00
CA PHE A 297 -16.44 7.70 -11.77
C PHE A 297 -17.97 7.78 -11.61
N ASP A 298 -18.55 8.97 -11.71
CA ASP A 298 -19.97 9.20 -11.50
C ASP A 298 -20.83 8.46 -12.53
N GLU A 299 -20.48 8.54 -13.83
CA GLU A 299 -21.20 7.80 -14.87
C GLU A 299 -21.15 6.27 -14.67
N ALA A 300 -20.01 5.74 -14.20
CA ALA A 300 -19.88 4.31 -13.96
C ALA A 300 -20.74 3.86 -12.79
N LEU A 301 -20.73 4.60 -11.69
CA LEU A 301 -21.53 4.28 -10.50
C LEU A 301 -23.01 4.45 -10.74
N ASP A 302 -23.44 5.50 -11.45
CA ASP A 302 -24.84 5.69 -11.84
C ASP A 302 -25.35 4.52 -12.69
N ARG A 303 -24.58 4.10 -13.69
CA ARG A 303 -24.95 2.93 -14.53
C ARG A 303 -25.01 1.64 -13.71
N MET A 304 -24.07 1.44 -12.78
CA MET A 304 -24.10 0.29 -11.87
C MET A 304 -25.33 0.30 -10.99
N THR A 305 -25.68 1.45 -10.42
CA THR A 305 -26.86 1.62 -9.55
C THR A 305 -28.13 1.30 -10.32
N GLN A 306 -28.29 1.83 -11.54
CA GLN A 306 -29.43 1.52 -12.40
C GLN A 306 -29.49 0.02 -12.76
N ALA A 307 -28.34 -0.59 -13.05
CA ALA A 307 -28.26 -2.02 -13.35
C ALA A 307 -28.59 -2.89 -12.13
N ALA A 308 -28.14 -2.50 -10.94
CA ALA A 308 -28.44 -3.19 -9.69
C ALA A 308 -29.93 -3.10 -9.31
N GLN A 309 -30.57 -1.96 -9.57
CA GLN A 309 -32.03 -1.80 -9.39
C GLN A 309 -32.86 -2.68 -10.34
N LYS A 310 -32.35 -2.86 -11.58
CA LYS A 310 -33.01 -3.68 -12.61
C LYS A 310 -32.58 -5.17 -12.56
N PHE A 311 -31.67 -5.52 -11.67
CA PHE A 311 -31.18 -6.89 -11.55
C PHE A 311 -32.32 -7.82 -11.17
N ASN A 312 -32.48 -8.89 -11.94
CA ASN A 312 -33.51 -9.89 -11.70
C ASN A 312 -32.90 -11.21 -11.21
N PRO A 313 -33.01 -11.52 -9.90
CA PRO A 313 -32.52 -12.77 -9.34
C PRO A 313 -33.17 -14.03 -9.93
N ASP A 314 -34.38 -13.93 -10.53
CA ASP A 314 -35.11 -15.06 -11.10
C ASP A 314 -34.45 -15.63 -12.34
N LYS A 315 -33.66 -14.83 -13.04
CA LYS A 315 -32.95 -15.24 -14.25
C LYS A 315 -31.63 -15.93 -13.99
N ILE A 316 -31.14 -15.94 -12.75
CA ILE A 316 -29.82 -16.50 -12.41
C ILE A 316 -29.93 -17.97 -12.07
N LYS A 317 -29.07 -18.77 -12.69
CA LYS A 317 -28.95 -20.24 -12.46
C LYS A 317 -27.62 -20.57 -11.79
N MET A 318 -27.54 -21.76 -11.17
CA MET A 318 -26.31 -22.23 -10.54
C MET A 318 -25.12 -22.28 -11.50
N ASP A 319 -25.33 -22.64 -12.76
CA ASP A 319 -24.30 -22.71 -13.81
C ASP A 319 -23.69 -21.33 -14.14
N ASP A 320 -24.42 -20.24 -13.90
CA ASP A 320 -23.95 -18.89 -14.16
C ASP A 320 -22.89 -18.47 -13.11
N LEU A 321 -23.03 -18.96 -11.89
CA LEU A 321 -22.06 -18.75 -10.81
C LEU A 321 -20.73 -19.46 -11.11
N ALA A 322 -20.77 -20.65 -11.66
CA ALA A 322 -19.58 -21.43 -11.99
C ALA A 322 -18.75 -20.77 -13.11
N LYS A 323 -19.38 -20.04 -14.03
CA LYS A 323 -18.72 -19.37 -15.16
C LYS A 323 -18.08 -18.02 -14.79
N SER A 324 -18.40 -17.46 -13.64
CA SER A 324 -18.00 -16.08 -13.32
C SER A 324 -16.65 -15.98 -12.61
N GLY A 325 -15.96 -17.07 -12.29
CA GLY A 325 -14.56 -17.16 -11.79
C GLY A 325 -14.01 -15.88 -11.15
N GLY A 326 -14.65 -15.33 -10.13
CA GLY A 326 -14.17 -14.17 -9.39
C GLY A 326 -13.19 -14.58 -8.29
N ALA A 327 -12.28 -13.67 -7.91
CA ALA A 327 -11.50 -13.86 -6.71
C ALA A 327 -12.43 -14.02 -5.49
N PRO A 328 -12.07 -14.82 -4.47
CA PRO A 328 -12.85 -14.95 -3.26
C PRO A 328 -13.05 -13.58 -2.63
N ASP A 329 -14.26 -13.31 -2.12
CA ASP A 329 -14.44 -12.22 -1.15
C ASP A 329 -13.48 -12.53 0.00
N GLU A 330 -12.59 -11.58 0.31
CA GLU A 330 -11.71 -11.68 1.46
C GLU A 330 -12.60 -11.71 2.71
N ALA A 331 -12.97 -12.93 3.12
CA ALA A 331 -13.64 -13.17 4.37
C ALA A 331 -12.58 -13.35 5.45
N GLU A 332 -12.63 -12.43 6.44
CA GLU A 332 -11.98 -12.47 7.77
C GLU A 332 -10.47 -12.22 7.85
#